data_71dfe654c1140544e73dd90468833215
#
_entry.id   71dfe654c1140544e73dd90468833215
#
_cell.length_a   1.000
_cell.length_b   1.000
_cell.length_c   1.000
_cell.angle_alpha   90.00
_cell.angle_beta   90.00
_cell.angle_gamma   90.00
#
_symmetry.space_group_name_H-M   'P 1'
#
loop_
_entity.id
_entity.type
_entity.pdbx_description
1 polymer ?
#
loop_
_entity_poly.entity_id
_entity_poly.type
_entity_poly.pdbx_seq_one_letter_code
_entity_poly.pdbx_strand_id
1 'polypeptide(L)'
;MIPGAEITRNKPLGHLNALFLKDANALDIEDPLIAIDNALEQGAFIMWNHPGWPNDTSTIYKVHQELIKQKKIHGIELVNGFEFYPIAFNFCKDYNLTYMGNTDIHGVYNQTYRTDRQYGPMTIVFARERSIEGIKEALFAHRSVVKFGDMLIGSENN
;
A
#
# COMPACT_ATOMS: atom_id res chain seq x y z
N MET A 1 -7.72 14.96 3.76
CA MET A 1 -7.93 13.61 3.16
C MET A 1 -6.92 13.46 2.04
N ILE A 2 -6.31 12.30 1.88
CA ILE A 2 -5.38 12.00 0.78
C ILE A 2 -6.21 11.36 -0.34
N PRO A 3 -6.28 11.97 -1.54
CA PRO A 3 -6.98 11.37 -2.67
C PRO A 3 -6.23 10.15 -3.19
N GLY A 4 -6.96 9.12 -3.60
CA GLY A 4 -6.39 7.91 -4.17
C GLY A 4 -7.43 7.09 -4.92
N ALA A 5 -6.97 6.09 -5.63
CA ALA A 5 -7.80 5.11 -6.33
C ALA A 5 -7.13 3.74 -6.33
N GLU A 6 -7.94 2.69 -6.37
CA GLU A 6 -7.45 1.34 -6.56
C GLU A 6 -7.50 0.95 -8.04
N ILE A 7 -6.37 0.47 -8.55
CA ILE A 7 -6.27 -0.19 -9.86
C ILE A 7 -6.51 -1.68 -9.61
N THR A 8 -7.77 -2.09 -9.73
CA THR A 8 -8.22 -3.46 -9.48
C THR A 8 -8.04 -4.33 -10.72
N ARG A 9 -7.21 -5.36 -10.64
CA ARG A 9 -6.95 -6.31 -11.73
C ARG A 9 -6.81 -7.73 -11.20
N ASN A 10 -7.04 -8.69 -12.09
CA ASN A 10 -6.75 -10.09 -11.81
C ASN A 10 -5.24 -10.36 -11.70
N LYS A 11 -4.87 -11.50 -11.09
CA LYS A 11 -3.50 -12.00 -11.17
C LYS A 11 -3.06 -12.15 -12.64
N PRO A 12 -1.78 -11.90 -12.97
CA PRO A 12 -0.67 -11.81 -12.03
C PRO A 12 -0.43 -10.43 -11.41
N LEU A 13 -1.08 -9.35 -11.86
CA LEU A 13 -0.83 -8.01 -11.29
C LEU A 13 -1.48 -7.83 -9.91
N GLY A 14 -2.75 -8.27 -9.75
CA GLY A 14 -3.51 -8.01 -8.54
C GLY A 14 -3.95 -6.54 -8.41
N HIS A 15 -4.15 -6.10 -7.17
CA HIS A 15 -4.67 -4.78 -6.86
C HIS A 15 -3.55 -3.85 -6.40
N LEU A 16 -3.58 -2.62 -6.88
CA LEU A 16 -2.63 -1.57 -6.52
C LEU A 16 -3.37 -0.32 -6.11
N ASN A 17 -2.99 0.31 -5.00
CA ASN A 17 -3.48 1.65 -4.66
C ASN A 17 -2.51 2.71 -5.17
N ALA A 18 -3.05 3.73 -5.84
CA ALA A 18 -2.37 4.96 -6.17
C ALA A 18 -2.83 6.08 -5.23
N LEU A 19 -1.94 6.62 -4.41
CA LEU A 19 -2.21 7.70 -3.44
C LEU A 19 -1.69 9.04 -3.96
N PHE A 20 -2.26 10.14 -3.47
CA PHE A 20 -1.90 11.53 -3.83
C PHE A 20 -2.26 11.92 -5.27
N LEU A 21 -3.35 11.37 -5.79
CA LEU A 21 -3.86 11.70 -7.10
C LEU A 21 -4.46 13.12 -7.12
N LYS A 22 -4.33 13.79 -8.27
CA LYS A 22 -5.05 15.03 -8.59
C LYS A 22 -6.37 14.73 -9.32
N ASP A 23 -6.35 13.72 -10.17
CA ASP A 23 -7.49 13.22 -10.94
C ASP A 23 -7.48 11.69 -10.95
N ALA A 24 -8.43 11.08 -10.25
CA ALA A 24 -8.59 9.63 -10.22
C ALA A 24 -9.20 9.08 -11.53
N ASN A 25 -9.96 9.89 -12.28
CA ASN A 25 -10.58 9.43 -13.53
C ASN A 25 -9.52 9.10 -14.60
N ALA A 26 -8.34 9.68 -14.50
CA ALA A 26 -7.22 9.36 -15.39
C ALA A 26 -6.76 7.90 -15.30
N LEU A 27 -7.19 7.16 -14.25
CA LEU A 27 -6.89 5.75 -14.04
C LEU A 27 -7.99 4.81 -14.53
N ASP A 28 -9.13 5.34 -14.99
CA ASP A 28 -10.24 4.56 -15.58
C ASP A 28 -9.90 4.13 -17.02
N ILE A 29 -8.91 3.26 -17.13
CA ILE A 29 -8.35 2.74 -18.39
C ILE A 29 -8.22 1.23 -18.27
N GLU A 30 -8.53 0.51 -19.35
CA GLU A 30 -8.50 -0.96 -19.40
C GLU A 30 -7.08 -1.50 -19.16
N ASP A 31 -6.06 -0.91 -19.80
CA ASP A 31 -4.65 -1.33 -19.60
C ASP A 31 -4.11 -0.83 -18.25
N PRO A 32 -3.79 -1.76 -17.31
CA PRO A 32 -3.31 -1.38 -16.00
C PRO A 32 -1.93 -0.71 -16.02
N LEU A 33 -1.10 -0.98 -17.01
CA LEU A 33 0.22 -0.36 -17.10
C LEU A 33 0.09 1.12 -17.48
N ILE A 34 -0.85 1.45 -18.35
CA ILE A 34 -1.19 2.84 -18.69
C ILE A 34 -1.80 3.54 -17.46
N ALA A 35 -2.70 2.87 -16.72
CA ALA A 35 -3.26 3.43 -15.49
C ALA A 35 -2.17 3.74 -14.45
N ILE A 36 -1.19 2.83 -14.27
CA ILE A 36 -0.02 3.03 -13.42
C ILE A 36 0.79 4.25 -13.89
N ASP A 37 1.07 4.35 -15.18
CA ASP A 37 1.86 5.46 -15.72
C ASP A 37 1.13 6.80 -15.55
N ASN A 38 -0.18 6.86 -15.81
CA ASN A 38 -1.01 8.04 -15.55
C ASN A 38 -1.03 8.45 -14.07
N ALA A 39 -0.98 7.48 -13.15
CA ALA A 39 -0.87 7.78 -11.72
C ALA A 39 0.52 8.38 -11.38
N LEU A 40 1.59 7.80 -11.94
CA LEU A 40 2.95 8.26 -11.72
C LEU A 40 3.20 9.66 -12.29
N GLU A 41 2.61 10.01 -13.44
CA GLU A 41 2.67 11.36 -14.00
C GLU A 41 2.04 12.41 -13.07
N GLN A 42 1.09 12.01 -12.24
CA GLN A 42 0.53 12.85 -11.18
C GLN A 42 1.41 12.87 -9.91
N GLY A 43 2.49 12.10 -9.88
CA GLY A 43 3.36 11.93 -8.74
C GLY A 43 2.78 11.03 -7.65
N ALA A 44 1.94 10.06 -8.01
CA ALA A 44 1.34 9.15 -7.06
C ALA A 44 2.37 8.23 -6.38
N PHE A 45 2.09 7.88 -5.12
CA PHE A 45 2.71 6.77 -4.43
C PHE A 45 1.88 5.52 -4.71
N ILE A 46 2.50 4.51 -5.33
CA ILE A 46 1.81 3.26 -5.67
C ILE A 46 2.23 2.16 -4.71
N MET A 47 1.25 1.46 -4.17
CA MET A 47 1.46 0.31 -3.29
C MET A 47 0.71 -0.92 -3.79
N TRP A 48 1.29 -2.09 -3.56
CA TRP A 48 0.68 -3.39 -3.86
C TRP A 48 -0.16 -3.85 -2.68
N ASN A 49 -1.47 -4.04 -2.92
CA ASN A 49 -2.45 -4.40 -1.91
C ASN A 49 -2.49 -5.92 -1.68
N HIS A 50 -2.83 -6.33 -0.47
CA HIS A 50 -3.13 -7.72 -0.06
C HIS A 50 -2.43 -8.80 -0.92
N PRO A 51 -1.10 -8.89 -0.90
CA PRO A 51 -0.30 -9.66 -1.85
C PRO A 51 -0.54 -11.19 -1.77
N GLY A 52 -1.16 -11.67 -0.71
CA GLY A 52 -1.56 -13.08 -0.53
C GLY A 52 -2.90 -13.41 -1.18
N TRP A 53 -3.80 -12.44 -1.30
CA TRP A 53 -5.16 -12.68 -1.83
C TRP A 53 -5.15 -13.04 -3.33
N PRO A 54 -6.03 -13.96 -3.81
CA PRO A 54 -6.97 -14.78 -3.05
C PRO A 54 -6.39 -16.12 -2.55
N ASN A 55 -5.10 -16.38 -2.59
CA ASN A 55 -4.50 -17.71 -2.40
C ASN A 55 -3.69 -17.87 -1.09
N ASP A 56 -3.82 -16.97 -0.13
CA ASP A 56 -3.14 -16.94 1.17
C ASP A 56 -1.59 -16.88 1.11
N THR A 57 -0.99 -16.97 -0.08
CA THR A 57 0.46 -16.93 -0.26
C THR A 57 0.86 -15.75 -1.12
N SER A 58 1.62 -14.82 -0.54
CA SER A 58 2.21 -13.71 -1.28
C SER A 58 3.20 -14.22 -2.32
N THR A 59 2.89 -14.00 -3.59
CA THR A 59 3.72 -14.45 -4.70
C THR A 59 4.11 -13.26 -5.57
N ILE A 60 5.42 -13.01 -5.68
CA ILE A 60 5.93 -11.99 -6.58
C ILE A 60 6.05 -12.55 -8.00
N TYR A 61 5.27 -11.99 -8.91
CA TYR A 61 5.29 -12.36 -10.33
C TYR A 61 6.27 -11.47 -11.11
N LYS A 62 6.60 -11.88 -12.33
CA LYS A 62 7.51 -11.11 -13.21
C LYS A 62 7.06 -9.65 -13.40
N VAL A 63 5.77 -9.41 -13.54
CA VAL A 63 5.20 -8.05 -13.66
C VAL A 63 5.54 -7.19 -12.45
N HIS A 64 5.45 -7.73 -11.23
CA HIS A 64 5.82 -6.99 -10.01
C HIS A 64 7.31 -6.68 -10.00
N GLN A 65 8.15 -7.66 -10.32
CA GLN A 65 9.62 -7.46 -10.38
C GLN A 65 10.00 -6.35 -11.38
N GLU A 66 9.36 -6.34 -12.55
CA GLU A 66 9.58 -5.31 -13.56
C GLU A 66 9.11 -3.92 -13.10
N LEU A 67 7.92 -3.83 -12.49
CA LEU A 67 7.40 -2.56 -11.95
C LEU A 67 8.26 -2.04 -10.79
N ILE A 68 8.71 -2.91 -9.89
CA ILE A 68 9.61 -2.55 -8.79
C ILE A 68 10.97 -2.07 -9.34
N LYS A 69 11.56 -2.80 -10.28
CA LYS A 69 12.82 -2.40 -10.93
C LYS A 69 12.71 -1.03 -11.61
N GLN A 70 11.55 -0.73 -12.18
CA GLN A 70 11.25 0.56 -12.81
C GLN A 70 10.86 1.64 -11.77
N LYS A 71 10.86 1.32 -10.47
CA LYS A 71 10.40 2.21 -9.39
C LYS A 71 8.96 2.69 -9.55
N LYS A 72 8.10 1.82 -10.08
CA LYS A 72 6.67 2.07 -10.28
C LYS A 72 5.80 1.52 -9.12
N ILE A 73 6.36 0.66 -8.26
CA ILE A 73 5.77 0.23 -6.99
C ILE A 73 6.68 0.72 -5.87
N HIS A 74 6.12 1.39 -4.88
CA HIS A 74 6.84 2.07 -3.80
C HIS A 74 6.62 1.41 -2.44
N GLY A 75 5.51 0.70 -2.26
CA GLY A 75 5.16 0.02 -1.02
C GLY A 75 4.38 -1.26 -1.23
N ILE A 76 4.29 -2.08 -0.17
CA ILE A 76 3.49 -3.32 -0.15
C ILE A 76 2.72 -3.38 1.15
N GLU A 77 1.49 -3.88 1.12
CA GLU A 77 0.73 -4.22 2.31
C GLU A 77 1.32 -5.44 3.01
N LEU A 78 1.67 -5.24 4.28
CA LEU A 78 2.04 -6.32 5.20
C LEU A 78 0.83 -6.84 5.96
N VAL A 79 -0.15 -5.96 6.16
CA VAL A 79 -1.41 -6.27 6.84
C VAL A 79 -2.56 -5.64 6.06
N ASN A 80 -3.56 -6.45 5.75
CA ASN A 80 -4.82 -6.00 5.18
C ASN A 80 -5.96 -6.58 6.00
N GLY A 81 -6.79 -5.69 6.58
CA GLY A 81 -7.86 -6.12 7.47
C GLY A 81 -7.36 -6.91 8.67
N PHE A 82 -7.64 -8.20 8.71
CA PHE A 82 -7.18 -9.12 9.76
C PHE A 82 -6.06 -10.07 9.30
N GLU A 83 -5.60 -9.92 8.07
CA GLU A 83 -4.59 -10.80 7.47
C GLU A 83 -3.20 -10.18 7.55
N PHE A 84 -2.22 -10.97 7.96
CA PHE A 84 -0.81 -10.61 7.97
C PHE A 84 -0.06 -11.42 6.92
N TYR A 85 0.77 -10.75 6.12
CA TYR A 85 1.55 -11.33 5.02
C TYR A 85 3.05 -11.37 5.33
N PRO A 86 3.55 -12.38 6.06
CA PRO A 86 4.96 -12.44 6.47
C PRO A 86 5.95 -12.51 5.30
N ILE A 87 5.54 -13.10 4.17
CA ILE A 87 6.37 -13.16 2.96
C ILE A 87 6.55 -11.76 2.34
N ALA A 88 5.51 -10.93 2.38
CA ALA A 88 5.58 -9.55 1.88
C ALA A 88 6.57 -8.68 2.68
N PHE A 89 6.79 -8.98 3.96
CA PHE A 89 7.83 -8.35 4.76
C PHE A 89 9.23 -8.56 4.17
N ASN A 90 9.52 -9.77 3.69
CA ASN A 90 10.78 -10.07 3.01
C ASN A 90 10.90 -9.27 1.71
N PHE A 91 9.81 -9.15 0.93
CA PHE A 91 9.82 -8.33 -0.29
C PHE A 91 10.12 -6.85 0.01
N CYS A 92 9.55 -6.30 1.09
CA CYS A 92 9.88 -4.93 1.49
C CYS A 92 11.38 -4.75 1.77
N LYS A 93 12.00 -5.70 2.46
CA LYS A 93 13.45 -5.67 2.75
C LYS A 93 14.30 -5.84 1.49
N ASP A 94 13.97 -6.84 0.66
CA ASP A 94 14.78 -7.22 -0.50
C ASP A 94 14.72 -6.14 -1.60
N TYR A 95 13.60 -5.45 -1.72
CA TYR A 95 13.37 -4.45 -2.77
C TYR A 95 13.33 -3.01 -2.24
N ASN A 96 13.59 -2.80 -0.95
CA ASN A 96 13.52 -1.49 -0.30
C ASN A 96 12.18 -0.77 -0.56
N LEU A 97 11.08 -1.42 -0.15
CA LEU A 97 9.72 -0.91 -0.30
C LEU A 97 9.15 -0.45 1.04
N THR A 98 8.23 0.48 0.98
CA THR A 98 7.56 1.04 2.17
C THR A 98 6.60 0.02 2.78
N TYR A 99 6.64 -0.12 4.10
CA TYR A 99 5.73 -0.97 4.87
C TYR A 99 4.36 -0.31 4.98
N MET A 100 3.31 -1.00 4.52
CA MET A 100 1.95 -0.51 4.54
C MET A 100 1.03 -1.47 5.29
N GLY A 101 0.06 -0.93 6.01
CA GLY A 101 -0.99 -1.69 6.66
C GLY A 101 -2.30 -0.92 6.59
N ASN A 102 -3.32 -1.54 6.02
CA ASN A 102 -4.60 -0.90 5.75
C ASN A 102 -5.76 -1.84 6.09
N THR A 103 -6.95 -1.27 6.14
CA THR A 103 -8.15 -1.99 6.55
C THR A 103 -8.91 -2.63 5.40
N ASP A 104 -8.74 -2.12 4.18
CA ASP A 104 -9.53 -2.51 3.01
C ASP A 104 -11.04 -2.49 3.29
N ILE A 105 -11.48 -1.45 4.00
CA ILE A 105 -12.84 -1.37 4.54
C ILE A 105 -13.85 -1.04 3.45
N HIS A 106 -14.86 -1.90 3.29
CA HIS A 106 -15.94 -1.75 2.32
C HIS A 106 -17.27 -1.36 2.97
N GLY A 107 -17.24 -0.90 4.20
CA GLY A 107 -18.43 -0.54 4.97
C GLY A 107 -18.12 0.46 6.06
N VAL A 108 -18.98 0.48 7.09
CA VAL A 108 -18.80 1.38 8.22
C VAL A 108 -17.72 0.82 9.15
N TYR A 109 -16.66 1.62 9.39
CA TYR A 109 -15.50 1.22 10.17
C TYR A 109 -15.87 0.62 11.54
N ASN A 110 -16.73 1.29 12.31
CA ASN A 110 -17.12 0.84 13.65
C ASN A 110 -17.98 -0.44 13.67
N GLN A 111 -18.47 -0.90 12.53
CA GLN A 111 -19.16 -2.19 12.42
C GLN A 111 -18.18 -3.35 12.23
N THR A 112 -17.04 -3.09 11.60
CA THR A 112 -15.99 -4.09 11.36
C THR A 112 -14.99 -4.11 12.50
N TYR A 113 -14.55 -2.93 12.96
CA TYR A 113 -13.57 -2.77 14.03
C TYR A 113 -14.21 -2.13 15.25
N ARG A 114 -14.08 -2.81 16.38
CA ARG A 114 -14.55 -2.28 17.67
C ARG A 114 -13.48 -1.36 18.26
N THR A 115 -13.70 -0.06 18.10
CA THR A 115 -12.72 0.97 18.52
C THR A 115 -12.44 1.02 20.03
N ASP A 116 -13.33 0.39 20.83
CA ASP A 116 -13.13 0.20 22.28
C ASP A 116 -12.20 -0.97 22.65
N ARG A 117 -11.92 -1.88 21.70
CA ARG A 117 -11.15 -3.10 21.95
C ARG A 117 -10.09 -3.42 20.91
N GLN A 118 -10.37 -3.16 19.64
CA GLN A 118 -9.50 -3.54 18.54
C GLN A 118 -9.61 -2.52 17.40
N TYR A 119 -8.56 -1.78 17.16
CA TYR A 119 -8.41 -0.96 15.96
C TYR A 119 -8.00 -1.84 14.78
N GLY A 120 -8.45 -1.46 13.58
CA GLY A 120 -7.92 -2.01 12.34
C GLY A 120 -6.43 -1.70 12.17
N PRO A 121 -5.76 -2.37 11.23
CA PRO A 121 -4.38 -2.08 10.94
C PRO A 121 -4.21 -0.63 10.47
N MET A 122 -3.06 -0.05 10.78
CA MET A 122 -2.74 1.34 10.44
C MET A 122 -1.30 1.44 9.98
N THR A 123 -1.07 2.27 8.97
CA THR A 123 0.27 2.75 8.63
C THR A 123 0.58 3.99 9.47
N ILE A 124 1.54 3.89 10.38
CA ILE A 124 2.07 5.04 11.12
C ILE A 124 3.19 5.63 10.28
N VAL A 125 3.08 6.93 9.94
CA VAL A 125 4.03 7.62 9.07
C VAL A 125 4.82 8.64 9.88
N PHE A 126 6.15 8.58 9.81
CA PHE A 126 7.04 9.51 10.47
C PHE A 126 7.33 10.72 9.58
N ALA A 127 6.32 11.56 9.43
CA ALA A 127 6.39 12.79 8.66
C ALA A 127 7.07 13.92 9.47
N ARG A 128 7.86 14.76 8.81
CA ARG A 128 8.52 15.92 9.43
C ARG A 128 7.53 17.04 9.74
N GLU A 129 6.40 17.07 9.02
CA GLU A 129 5.33 18.01 9.23
C GLU A 129 3.97 17.36 9.01
N ARG A 130 2.93 17.90 9.65
CA ARG A 130 1.55 17.42 9.52
C ARG A 130 0.88 18.02 8.28
N SER A 131 1.36 17.66 7.10
CA SER A 131 0.83 18.07 5.79
C SER A 131 0.70 16.87 4.85
N ILE A 132 -0.03 17.01 3.75
CA ILE A 132 -0.11 15.98 2.71
C ILE A 132 1.26 15.76 2.09
N GLU A 133 1.99 16.82 1.84
CA GLU A 133 3.34 16.82 1.28
C GLU A 133 4.34 16.12 2.22
N GLY A 134 4.26 16.41 3.52
CA GLY A 134 5.10 15.77 4.53
C GLY A 134 4.83 14.28 4.66
N ILE A 135 3.56 13.87 4.59
CA ILE A 135 3.19 12.43 4.57
C ILE A 135 3.71 11.77 3.29
N LYS A 136 3.51 12.41 2.14
CA LYS A 136 3.99 11.91 0.84
C LYS A 136 5.50 11.72 0.86
N GLU A 137 6.24 12.73 1.28
CA GLU A 137 7.71 12.68 1.38
C GLU A 137 8.17 11.53 2.30
N ALA A 138 7.51 11.37 3.45
CA ALA A 138 7.86 10.32 4.39
C ALA A 138 7.59 8.91 3.85
N LEU A 139 6.50 8.70 3.10
CA LEU A 139 6.22 7.41 2.46
C LEU A 139 7.25 7.08 1.38
N PHE A 140 7.60 8.04 0.51
CA PHE A 140 8.67 7.83 -0.48
C PHE A 140 10.06 7.64 0.15
N ALA A 141 10.27 8.14 1.35
CA ALA A 141 11.49 7.95 2.13
C ALA A 141 11.46 6.70 3.04
N HIS A 142 10.45 5.85 2.89
CA HIS A 142 10.24 4.59 3.62
C HIS A 142 10.09 4.77 5.14
N ARG A 143 9.72 5.96 5.62
CA ARG A 143 9.54 6.27 7.04
C ARG A 143 8.13 5.90 7.50
N SER A 144 7.88 4.60 7.64
CA SER A 144 6.62 4.07 8.13
C SER A 144 6.80 2.79 8.94
N VAL A 145 5.86 2.52 9.82
CA VAL A 145 5.67 1.22 10.47
C VAL A 145 4.19 0.86 10.43
N VAL A 146 3.90 -0.43 10.40
CA VAL A 146 2.53 -0.94 10.47
C VAL A 146 2.19 -1.25 11.92
N LYS A 147 1.09 -0.69 12.42
CA LYS A 147 0.48 -1.09 13.68
C LYS A 147 -0.61 -2.13 13.39
N PHE A 148 -0.47 -3.31 14.01
CA PHE A 148 -1.46 -4.39 13.93
C PHE A 148 -1.67 -5.02 15.30
N GLY A 149 -2.83 -4.80 15.90
CA GLY A 149 -3.06 -5.11 17.30
C GLY A 149 -2.03 -4.40 18.19
N ASP A 150 -1.29 -5.17 18.98
CA ASP A 150 -0.21 -4.67 19.85
C ASP A 150 1.17 -4.69 19.19
N MET A 151 1.25 -5.16 17.93
CA MET A 151 2.52 -5.23 17.18
C MET A 151 2.80 -3.95 16.41
N LEU A 152 4.09 -3.62 16.32
CA LEU A 152 4.65 -2.68 15.36
C LEU A 152 5.57 -3.46 14.42
N ILE A 153 5.31 -3.34 13.11
CA ILE A 153 6.03 -4.09 12.07
C ILE A 153 6.71 -3.08 11.15
N GLY A 154 8.03 -3.14 11.07
CA GLY A 154 8.81 -2.21 10.27
C GLY A 154 10.31 -2.52 10.32
N SER A 155 11.12 -1.58 9.85
CA SER A 155 12.58 -1.64 9.94
C SER A 155 13.06 -1.02 11.26
N GLU A 156 14.14 -1.57 11.84
CA GLU A 156 14.80 -0.99 13.01
C GLU A 156 15.41 0.41 12.75
N ASN A 157 15.54 0.77 11.48
CA ASN A 157 16.11 2.05 11.04
C ASN A 157 15.06 3.12 10.72
N ASN A 158 13.79 2.84 10.99
CA ASN A 158 12.68 3.77 10.74
C ASN A 158 12.22 4.43 12.04
#